data_8ecd5b6419c405b60f2abe0bcca71a26
#
_entry.id   8ecd5b6419c405b60f2abe0bcca71a26
#
_cell.length_a   1.000
_cell.length_b   1.000
_cell.length_c   1.000
_cell.angle_alpha   90.00
_cell.angle_beta   90.00
_cell.angle_gamma   90.00
#
_symmetry.space_group_name_H-M   'P 1'
#
loop_
_entity.id
_entity.type
_entity.pdbx_description
1 polymer ?
#
loop_
_entity_poly.entity_id
_entity_poly.type
_entity_poly.pdbx_seq_one_letter_code
_entity_poly.pdbx_strand_id
1 'polypeptide(L)'
;MKLSVAPKSGEDGRLEPFQEDYSRRVAATPPGMCPVAFQLELLRSASCQTCGKCVPCREGLPKLEQRIEQLLEGTAPANALERIRHDAQVVYDSADCAIGWHAASTLLQALDVYKDEFGEHLNHHRCSSWVEQTVPCETLCPAHVDVPAYISYVAEGDYASAIKMIRKDNPFPTACAYVCEHPCENRCRRTLIDAPVNIRGLKKFAVDLMPANQVEVPAAAEPTGKKVAIVGGGPSGLTCAYFSALMGHEVHMFEGRRKLGGMMRYGIPAYRFPREKLDEDIEAILGTGNITVHMDTTVDSEGMKRLSEEYDAVYVAIGAQGGKSLGMDGVDAEGVLSAVDLLTKIGDDEYPDFTGKDVVVVGGGNVAMDCARTSVRAGAKSVTVAYRRRIDDMTALRAEIDSAMQEGIEIMTLQAPDRIEVTDGKATALFTQPQFIGPVKRGRPAPQKANKPQVRIPADVVLIAVGQDIISAPFEEAGMEADRTYFEADEGLKSIGSLENVFVGGDCQVGPKTVILAIGAGKVAARNIDDFLGFDHELDCGVAEPMPRSNWRTPCGRVNIVERPARERKNDFGAVEVEMSLEEALQEARRCLRCDHYGCGVLEGGRVVYE
;
A
#
# COMPACT_ATOMS: atom_id res chain seq x y z
N MET A 1 13.23 -56.85 -8.26
CA MET A 1 14.53 -56.16 -8.07
C MET A 1 14.21 -55.01 -7.12
N LYS A 2 14.59 -55.14 -5.84
CA LYS A 2 14.48 -54.03 -4.89
C LYS A 2 15.47 -52.98 -5.30
N LEU A 3 15.04 -51.81 -5.71
CA LEU A 3 15.86 -50.64 -5.78
C LEU A 3 16.21 -50.26 -4.33
N SER A 4 17.30 -50.79 -3.85
CA SER A 4 17.94 -50.29 -2.64
C SER A 4 18.45 -48.90 -2.96
N VAL A 5 17.66 -47.90 -2.62
CA VAL A 5 18.22 -46.58 -2.46
C VAL A 5 19.08 -46.68 -1.22
N ALA A 6 20.31 -46.42 -1.37
CA ALA A 6 21.43 -46.43 -0.44
C ALA A 6 21.16 -46.77 1.03
N PRO A 7 21.99 -47.56 1.69
CA PRO A 7 21.75 -48.04 3.05
C PRO A 7 21.61 -46.86 4.01
N LYS A 8 20.63 -46.94 4.89
CA LYS A 8 20.34 -45.96 5.95
C LYS A 8 21.51 -45.73 6.90
N SER A 9 22.38 -46.73 7.05
CA SER A 9 23.53 -46.69 7.94
C SER A 9 24.83 -46.42 7.17
N GLY A 10 25.17 -45.24 6.95
CA GLY A 10 26.43 -44.83 6.26
C GLY A 10 26.20 -43.57 5.44
N GLU A 11 25.07 -42.93 5.63
CA GLU A 11 24.63 -41.85 4.79
C GLU A 11 24.23 -40.61 5.56
N ASP A 12 24.63 -40.53 6.82
CA ASP A 12 24.48 -39.32 7.63
C ASP A 12 25.00 -38.10 6.83
N GLY A 13 26.09 -38.25 6.11
CA GLY A 13 26.62 -37.18 5.26
C GLY A 13 25.83 -36.82 3.99
N ARG A 14 24.80 -37.62 3.59
CA ARG A 14 23.88 -37.26 2.48
C ARG A 14 22.57 -36.76 2.97
N LEU A 15 22.19 -37.11 4.20
CA LEU A 15 20.99 -36.66 4.85
C LEU A 15 21.18 -35.32 5.54
N GLU A 16 22.37 -35.05 6.08
CA GLU A 16 22.72 -33.77 6.67
C GLU A 16 22.29 -32.56 5.79
N PRO A 17 22.64 -32.49 4.49
CA PRO A 17 22.23 -31.38 3.64
C PRO A 17 20.68 -31.28 3.49
N PHE A 18 19.98 -32.41 3.50
CA PHE A 18 18.51 -32.41 3.41
C PHE A 18 17.88 -32.00 4.74
N GLN A 19 18.41 -32.46 5.85
CA GLN A 19 18.00 -32.05 7.20
C GLN A 19 18.32 -30.58 7.46
N GLU A 20 19.47 -30.10 7.01
CA GLU A 20 19.82 -28.68 7.05
C GLU A 20 18.90 -27.84 6.16
N ASP A 21 18.54 -28.30 4.96
CA ASP A 21 17.62 -27.61 4.08
C ASP A 21 16.20 -27.59 4.69
N TYR A 22 15.76 -28.70 5.28
CA TYR A 22 14.50 -28.76 6.01
C TYR A 22 14.51 -27.82 7.22
N SER A 23 15.55 -27.86 8.05
CA SER A 23 15.67 -26.97 9.21
C SER A 23 15.77 -25.50 8.81
N ARG A 24 16.44 -25.19 7.69
CA ARG A 24 16.46 -23.84 7.11
C ARG A 24 15.08 -23.41 6.61
N ARG A 25 14.32 -24.28 5.95
CA ARG A 25 12.96 -23.99 5.49
C ARG A 25 12.00 -23.75 6.66
N VAL A 26 12.11 -24.56 7.71
CA VAL A 26 11.33 -24.36 8.92
C VAL A 26 11.73 -23.08 9.64
N ALA A 27 13.04 -22.80 9.76
CA ALA A 27 13.53 -21.54 10.34
C ALA A 27 13.20 -20.30 9.48
N ALA A 28 13.14 -20.47 8.15
CA ALA A 28 12.70 -19.43 7.21
C ALA A 28 11.17 -19.33 7.10
N THR A 29 10.44 -20.21 7.76
CA THR A 29 8.98 -20.14 7.85
C THR A 29 8.59 -18.87 8.58
N PRO A 30 7.68 -18.06 8.00
CA PRO A 30 7.27 -16.83 8.65
C PRO A 30 6.79 -17.07 10.08
N PRO A 31 7.04 -16.15 11.01
CA PRO A 31 6.49 -16.24 12.36
C PRO A 31 4.99 -16.55 12.32
N GLY A 32 4.55 -17.51 13.11
CA GLY A 32 3.16 -17.94 13.18
C GLY A 32 2.76 -19.09 12.25
N MET A 33 3.65 -19.68 11.47
CA MET A 33 3.37 -20.97 10.84
C MET A 33 3.53 -22.09 11.87
N CYS A 34 2.46 -22.87 12.03
CA CYS A 34 2.48 -23.99 12.95
C CYS A 34 3.38 -25.13 12.42
N PRO A 35 4.44 -25.53 13.15
CA PRO A 35 5.29 -26.64 12.75
C PRO A 35 4.54 -27.96 12.58
N VAL A 36 3.50 -28.20 13.40
CA VAL A 36 2.67 -29.40 13.34
C VAL A 36 1.85 -29.46 12.03
N ALA A 37 1.22 -28.34 11.67
CA ALA A 37 0.50 -28.22 10.42
C ALA A 37 1.42 -28.37 9.21
N PHE A 38 2.65 -27.88 9.30
CA PHE A 38 3.67 -28.03 8.25
C PHE A 38 4.06 -29.51 8.06
N GLN A 39 4.13 -30.30 9.12
CA GLN A 39 4.37 -31.73 9.02
C GLN A 39 3.24 -32.47 8.27
N LEU A 40 2.01 -32.09 8.49
CA LEU A 40 0.85 -32.65 7.74
C LEU A 40 1.02 -32.43 6.23
N GLU A 41 1.37 -31.22 5.82
CA GLU A 41 1.58 -30.91 4.40
C GLU A 41 2.76 -31.69 3.78
N LEU A 42 3.83 -31.88 4.53
CA LEU A 42 4.95 -32.72 4.09
C LEU A 42 4.54 -34.18 3.93
N LEU A 43 3.76 -34.73 4.88
CA LEU A 43 3.24 -36.09 4.77
C LEU A 43 2.31 -36.25 3.56
N ARG A 44 1.36 -35.33 3.36
CA ARG A 44 0.46 -35.31 2.20
C ARG A 44 1.24 -35.23 0.89
N SER A 45 2.25 -34.36 0.82
CA SER A 45 3.12 -34.26 -0.35
C SER A 45 3.88 -35.55 -0.62
N ALA A 46 4.37 -36.22 0.42
CA ALA A 46 5.02 -37.52 0.29
C ALA A 46 4.05 -38.61 -0.16
N SER A 47 2.84 -38.65 0.42
CA SER A 47 1.80 -39.61 0.04
C SER A 47 1.43 -39.50 -1.43
N CYS A 48 1.32 -38.28 -1.98
CA CYS A 48 1.06 -38.08 -3.41
C CYS A 48 2.18 -38.60 -4.32
N GLN A 49 3.38 -38.74 -3.82
CA GLN A 49 4.56 -39.20 -4.58
C GLN A 49 4.83 -40.70 -4.44
N THR A 50 4.09 -41.42 -3.58
CA THR A 50 4.31 -42.83 -3.34
C THR A 50 3.94 -43.68 -4.55
N CYS A 51 4.69 -44.77 -4.76
CA CYS A 51 4.36 -45.76 -5.79
C CYS A 51 3.31 -46.79 -5.32
N GLY A 52 2.90 -46.77 -4.04
CA GLY A 52 1.90 -47.68 -3.45
C GLY A 52 2.34 -49.14 -3.26
N LYS A 53 3.60 -49.50 -3.57
CA LYS A 53 4.06 -50.90 -3.54
C LYS A 53 4.33 -51.42 -2.13
N CYS A 54 4.98 -50.66 -1.29
CA CYS A 54 5.32 -51.08 0.06
C CYS A 54 4.22 -50.68 1.07
N VAL A 55 4.00 -51.52 2.06
CA VAL A 55 3.02 -51.28 3.13
C VAL A 55 3.30 -50.01 3.92
N PRO A 56 4.54 -49.68 4.30
CA PRO A 56 4.85 -48.48 5.04
C PRO A 56 4.39 -47.18 4.36
N CYS A 57 4.54 -47.06 3.04
CA CYS A 57 4.02 -45.91 2.31
C CYS A 57 2.51 -45.95 2.14
N ARG A 58 1.97 -47.10 1.72
CA ARG A 58 0.55 -47.23 1.39
C ARG A 58 -0.40 -47.11 2.58
N GLU A 59 0.00 -47.67 3.75
CA GLU A 59 -0.82 -47.69 4.97
C GLU A 59 -0.25 -46.75 6.07
N GLY A 60 1.07 -46.65 6.15
CA GLY A 60 1.76 -45.91 7.22
C GLY A 60 1.67 -44.42 7.06
N LEU A 61 1.89 -43.86 5.86
CA LEU A 61 1.80 -42.42 5.66
C LEU A 61 0.37 -41.87 5.86
N PRO A 62 -0.70 -42.45 5.27
CA PRO A 62 -2.07 -42.02 5.56
C PRO A 62 -2.44 -42.09 7.05
N LYS A 63 -1.95 -43.10 7.74
CA LYS A 63 -2.16 -43.22 9.19
C LYS A 63 -1.47 -42.12 9.99
N LEU A 64 -0.26 -41.73 9.60
CA LEU A 64 0.45 -40.62 10.19
C LEU A 64 -0.26 -39.29 9.90
N GLU A 65 -0.72 -39.07 8.66
CA GLU A 65 -1.56 -37.93 8.30
C GLU A 65 -2.77 -37.82 9.21
N GLN A 66 -3.57 -38.88 9.32
CA GLN A 66 -4.75 -38.90 10.18
C GLN A 66 -4.43 -38.59 11.64
N ARG A 67 -3.30 -39.06 12.17
CA ARG A 67 -2.91 -38.77 13.56
C ARG A 67 -2.49 -37.33 13.76
N ILE A 68 -1.82 -36.72 12.79
CA ILE A 68 -1.45 -35.30 12.85
C ILE A 68 -2.73 -34.43 12.70
N GLU A 69 -3.68 -34.83 11.84
CA GLU A 69 -4.98 -34.19 11.75
C GLU A 69 -5.73 -34.21 13.07
N GLN A 70 -5.83 -35.38 13.71
CA GLN A 70 -6.46 -35.50 15.05
C GLN A 70 -5.80 -34.61 16.09
N LEU A 71 -4.47 -34.46 16.03
CA LEU A 71 -3.73 -33.58 16.92
C LEU A 71 -4.08 -32.10 16.68
N LEU A 72 -4.18 -31.70 15.40
CA LEU A 72 -4.55 -30.35 15.01
C LEU A 72 -6.02 -30.02 15.29
N GLU A 73 -6.89 -31.03 15.24
CA GLU A 73 -8.33 -30.90 15.52
C GLU A 73 -8.67 -30.99 17.03
N GLY A 74 -7.67 -31.24 17.90
CA GLY A 74 -7.89 -31.41 19.32
C GLY A 74 -8.63 -32.71 19.69
N THR A 75 -8.73 -33.68 18.78
CA THR A 75 -9.41 -34.97 18.98
C THR A 75 -8.43 -36.11 19.28
N ALA A 76 -7.15 -35.81 19.39
CA ALA A 76 -6.10 -36.78 19.60
C ALA A 76 -6.15 -37.41 21.04
N PRO A 77 -5.94 -38.74 21.19
CA PRO A 77 -5.86 -39.36 22.50
C PRO A 77 -4.58 -38.95 23.23
N ALA A 78 -4.59 -39.00 24.58
CA ALA A 78 -3.47 -38.58 25.42
C ALA A 78 -2.11 -39.23 25.07
N ASN A 79 -2.09 -40.41 24.46
CA ASN A 79 -0.88 -41.10 24.04
C ASN A 79 -0.56 -40.87 22.54
N ALA A 80 -1.12 -39.83 21.92
CA ALA A 80 -1.01 -39.58 20.49
C ALA A 80 0.46 -39.42 20.04
N LEU A 81 1.27 -38.63 20.77
CA LEU A 81 2.66 -38.38 20.39
C LEU A 81 3.52 -39.66 20.41
N GLU A 82 3.30 -40.54 21.38
CA GLU A 82 3.97 -41.85 21.43
C GLU A 82 3.58 -42.72 20.23
N ARG A 83 2.30 -42.70 19.88
CA ARG A 83 1.79 -43.43 18.72
C ARG A 83 2.33 -42.88 17.39
N ILE A 84 2.38 -41.56 17.24
CA ILE A 84 2.94 -40.89 16.05
C ILE A 84 4.40 -41.27 15.93
N ARG A 85 5.16 -41.16 17.02
CA ARG A 85 6.58 -41.54 17.03
C ARG A 85 6.80 -43.03 16.67
N HIS A 86 6.01 -43.91 17.26
CA HIS A 86 6.08 -45.35 16.97
C HIS A 86 5.78 -45.64 15.49
N ASP A 87 4.67 -45.13 14.98
CA ASP A 87 4.27 -45.37 13.60
C ASP A 87 5.27 -44.75 12.60
N ALA A 88 5.80 -43.56 12.90
CA ALA A 88 6.85 -42.93 12.09
C ALA A 88 8.15 -43.76 12.11
N GLN A 89 8.53 -44.32 13.27
CA GLN A 89 9.69 -45.21 13.35
C GLN A 89 9.49 -46.49 12.52
N VAL A 90 8.31 -47.08 12.58
CA VAL A 90 7.99 -48.27 11.76
C VAL A 90 8.09 -47.94 10.27
N VAL A 91 7.57 -46.80 9.83
CA VAL A 91 7.69 -46.35 8.41
C VAL A 91 9.17 -46.13 8.07
N TYR A 92 9.92 -45.46 8.92
CA TYR A 92 11.34 -45.19 8.73
C TYR A 92 12.15 -46.49 8.54
N ASP A 93 11.95 -47.48 9.40
CA ASP A 93 12.71 -48.72 9.41
C ASP A 93 12.33 -49.70 8.28
N SER A 94 11.08 -49.63 7.79
CA SER A 94 10.54 -50.62 6.87
C SER A 94 10.22 -50.11 5.47
N ALA A 95 10.33 -48.79 5.19
CA ALA A 95 10.11 -48.25 3.84
C ALA A 95 11.18 -48.70 2.86
N ASP A 96 10.78 -49.12 1.66
CA ASP A 96 11.68 -49.64 0.64
C ASP A 96 12.42 -48.54 -0.14
N CYS A 97 12.03 -47.26 -0.01
CA CYS A 97 12.61 -46.18 -0.79
C CYS A 97 12.63 -44.85 0.00
N ALA A 98 13.33 -43.87 -0.55
CA ALA A 98 13.56 -42.56 0.05
C ALA A 98 12.27 -41.80 0.40
N ILE A 99 11.17 -41.95 -0.36
CA ILE A 99 9.92 -41.20 -0.11
C ILE A 99 9.36 -41.48 1.29
N GLY A 100 9.09 -42.74 1.61
CA GLY A 100 8.56 -43.10 2.92
C GLY A 100 9.58 -42.85 4.06
N TRP A 101 10.82 -43.18 3.80
CA TRP A 101 11.91 -43.00 4.75
C TRP A 101 12.13 -41.51 5.09
N HIS A 102 12.16 -40.61 4.09
CA HIS A 102 12.30 -39.18 4.31
C HIS A 102 11.09 -38.57 5.04
N ALA A 103 9.88 -38.94 4.62
CA ALA A 103 8.68 -38.46 5.28
C ALA A 103 8.66 -38.82 6.78
N ALA A 104 9.03 -40.06 7.11
CA ALA A 104 9.11 -40.52 8.48
C ALA A 104 10.25 -39.86 9.27
N SER A 105 11.45 -39.73 8.68
CA SER A 105 12.59 -39.10 9.35
C SER A 105 12.36 -37.62 9.65
N THR A 106 11.73 -36.87 8.74
CA THR A 106 11.38 -35.47 8.98
C THR A 106 10.36 -35.31 10.09
N LEU A 107 9.37 -36.20 10.17
CA LEU A 107 8.40 -36.19 11.28
C LEU A 107 9.06 -36.53 12.61
N LEU A 108 9.92 -37.55 12.66
CA LEU A 108 10.67 -37.92 13.88
C LEU A 108 11.53 -36.75 14.38
N GLN A 109 12.22 -36.11 13.48
CA GLN A 109 13.02 -34.91 13.79
C GLN A 109 12.15 -33.76 14.30
N ALA A 110 10.98 -33.51 13.66
CA ALA A 110 10.06 -32.49 14.10
C ALA A 110 9.51 -32.73 15.51
N LEU A 111 9.20 -33.99 15.85
CA LEU A 111 8.77 -34.37 17.20
C LEU A 111 9.82 -34.08 18.27
N ASP A 112 11.11 -34.07 17.92
CA ASP A 112 12.20 -33.73 18.83
C ASP A 112 12.44 -32.21 18.88
N VAL A 113 12.52 -31.55 17.73
CA VAL A 113 12.82 -30.11 17.62
C VAL A 113 11.66 -29.25 18.12
N TYR A 114 10.41 -29.63 17.81
CA TYR A 114 9.21 -28.89 18.18
C TYR A 114 8.38 -29.58 19.26
N LYS A 115 9.05 -30.28 20.18
CA LYS A 115 8.42 -31.06 21.25
C LYS A 115 7.36 -30.26 22.02
N ASP A 116 7.69 -29.03 22.33
CA ASP A 116 6.79 -28.15 23.12
C ASP A 116 5.55 -27.78 22.31
N GLU A 117 5.68 -27.51 21.01
CA GLU A 117 4.56 -27.19 20.11
C GLU A 117 3.61 -28.39 19.96
N PHE A 118 4.16 -29.59 19.73
CA PHE A 118 3.37 -30.81 19.69
C PHE A 118 2.66 -31.07 21.04
N GLY A 119 3.33 -30.74 22.16
CA GLY A 119 2.77 -30.82 23.50
C GLY A 119 1.62 -29.83 23.71
N GLU A 120 1.74 -28.61 23.27
CA GLU A 120 0.67 -27.60 23.36
C GLU A 120 -0.57 -28.01 22.56
N HIS A 121 -0.40 -28.53 21.34
CA HIS A 121 -1.53 -29.08 20.58
C HIS A 121 -2.21 -30.25 21.26
N LEU A 122 -1.43 -31.15 21.90
CA LEU A 122 -2.00 -32.32 22.58
C LEU A 122 -2.72 -31.95 23.89
N ASN A 123 -2.10 -31.09 24.69
CA ASN A 123 -2.54 -30.87 26.10
C ASN A 123 -3.51 -29.67 26.22
N HIS A 124 -3.34 -28.66 25.37
CA HIS A 124 -4.07 -27.39 25.48
C HIS A 124 -4.87 -27.06 24.23
N HIS A 125 -4.83 -27.92 23.18
CA HIS A 125 -5.54 -27.74 21.92
C HIS A 125 -5.26 -26.38 21.27
N ARG A 126 -4.04 -25.86 21.40
CA ARG A 126 -3.62 -24.56 20.87
C ARG A 126 -2.22 -24.64 20.29
N CYS A 127 -1.90 -23.67 19.43
CA CYS A 127 -0.58 -23.47 18.90
C CYS A 127 0.20 -22.50 19.82
N SER A 128 1.39 -22.91 20.32
CA SER A 128 2.23 -22.03 21.15
C SER A 128 2.95 -20.99 20.31
N SER A 129 3.16 -21.25 19.04
CA SER A 129 3.71 -20.29 18.09
C SER A 129 2.71 -19.19 17.68
N TRP A 130 1.70 -18.95 18.49
CA TRP A 130 0.85 -17.79 18.40
C TRP A 130 1.65 -16.51 18.74
N VAL A 131 2.58 -16.18 17.89
CA VAL A 131 3.15 -14.83 17.82
C VAL A 131 2.31 -14.06 16.82
N GLU A 132 2.08 -12.78 17.05
CA GLU A 132 1.47 -11.88 16.08
C GLU A 132 2.11 -12.09 14.72
N GLN A 133 1.35 -12.67 13.80
CA GLN A 133 1.84 -12.85 12.45
C GLN A 133 1.91 -11.52 11.76
N THR A 134 3.08 -11.16 11.26
CA THR A 134 3.17 -10.07 10.31
C THR A 134 2.44 -10.47 9.03
N VAL A 135 1.28 -9.89 8.80
CA VAL A 135 0.50 -10.07 7.59
C VAL A 135 1.14 -9.25 6.48
N PRO A 136 1.62 -9.85 5.37
CA PRO A 136 2.44 -9.12 4.39
C PRO A 136 1.76 -7.90 3.77
N CYS A 137 0.44 -7.96 3.53
CA CYS A 137 -0.31 -6.84 2.97
C CYS A 137 -0.47 -5.69 3.97
N GLU A 138 -0.63 -5.97 5.25
CA GLU A 138 -0.68 -4.96 6.33
C GLU A 138 0.68 -4.34 6.58
N THR A 139 1.72 -5.18 6.69
CA THR A 139 3.10 -4.72 6.91
C THR A 139 3.60 -3.79 5.81
N LEU A 140 3.20 -4.03 4.55
CA LEU A 140 3.56 -3.16 3.42
C LEU A 140 2.65 -1.94 3.29
N CYS A 141 1.51 -1.92 3.95
CA CYS A 141 0.63 -0.76 3.97
C CYS A 141 1.23 0.30 4.93
N PRO A 142 1.54 1.51 4.48
CA PRO A 142 2.07 2.55 5.37
C PRO A 142 1.14 2.94 6.52
N ALA A 143 -0.16 2.71 6.38
CA ALA A 143 -1.16 2.93 7.44
C ALA A 143 -1.49 1.64 8.22
N HIS A 144 -0.91 0.49 7.86
CA HIS A 144 -1.15 -0.83 8.47
C HIS A 144 -2.61 -1.25 8.49
N VAL A 145 -3.34 -0.98 7.38
CA VAL A 145 -4.77 -1.33 7.26
C VAL A 145 -4.95 -2.84 7.30
N ASP A 146 -5.89 -3.30 8.11
CA ASP A 146 -6.29 -4.71 8.21
C ASP A 146 -6.98 -5.17 6.91
N VAL A 147 -6.15 -5.58 5.96
CA VAL A 147 -6.59 -5.98 4.62
C VAL A 147 -7.40 -7.27 4.61
N PRO A 148 -6.98 -8.35 5.31
CA PRO A 148 -7.75 -9.60 5.33
C PRO A 148 -9.14 -9.42 5.92
N ALA A 149 -9.28 -8.65 6.97
CA ALA A 149 -10.56 -8.44 7.64
C ALA A 149 -11.56 -7.71 6.73
N TYR A 150 -11.20 -6.56 6.15
CA TYR A 150 -12.17 -5.88 5.29
C TYR A 150 -12.50 -6.66 4.00
N ILE A 151 -11.55 -7.43 3.43
CA ILE A 151 -11.84 -8.32 2.29
C ILE A 151 -12.85 -9.40 2.67
N SER A 152 -12.79 -9.92 3.89
CA SER A 152 -13.79 -10.89 4.37
C SER A 152 -15.19 -10.29 4.45
N TYR A 153 -15.31 -9.06 4.97
CA TYR A 153 -16.59 -8.34 4.96
C TYR A 153 -17.12 -8.07 3.55
N VAL A 154 -16.23 -7.75 2.60
CA VAL A 154 -16.63 -7.63 1.18
C VAL A 154 -17.15 -8.96 0.64
N ALA A 155 -16.51 -10.09 0.98
CA ALA A 155 -16.97 -11.42 0.58
C ALA A 155 -18.32 -11.83 1.20
N GLU A 156 -18.68 -11.23 2.34
CA GLU A 156 -19.95 -11.43 3.03
C GLU A 156 -21.05 -10.47 2.58
N GLY A 157 -20.71 -9.45 1.78
CA GLY A 157 -21.64 -8.39 1.37
C GLY A 157 -21.89 -7.33 2.43
N ASP A 158 -21.12 -7.33 3.52
CA ASP A 158 -21.19 -6.30 4.57
C ASP A 158 -20.19 -5.17 4.30
N TYR A 159 -20.54 -4.29 3.38
CA TYR A 159 -19.67 -3.19 2.96
C TYR A 159 -19.52 -2.12 4.03
N ALA A 160 -20.53 -1.95 4.89
CA ALA A 160 -20.46 -0.98 6.00
C ALA A 160 -19.37 -1.40 7.01
N SER A 161 -19.35 -2.68 7.42
CA SER A 161 -18.31 -3.22 8.30
C SER A 161 -16.94 -3.22 7.63
N ALA A 162 -16.87 -3.48 6.32
CA ALA A 162 -15.61 -3.34 5.56
C ALA A 162 -15.05 -1.92 5.65
N ILE A 163 -15.87 -0.88 5.50
CA ILE A 163 -15.46 0.52 5.58
C ILE A 163 -15.07 0.88 7.02
N LYS A 164 -15.82 0.45 8.03
CA LYS A 164 -15.45 0.64 9.45
C LYS A 164 -14.08 0.02 9.75
N MET A 165 -13.83 -1.21 9.26
CA MET A 165 -12.55 -1.90 9.44
C MET A 165 -11.39 -1.15 8.76
N ILE A 166 -11.60 -0.57 7.56
CA ILE A 166 -10.58 0.26 6.91
C ILE A 166 -10.32 1.53 7.73
N ARG A 167 -11.37 2.19 8.26
CA ARG A 167 -11.27 3.43 9.03
C ARG A 167 -10.56 3.29 10.36
N LYS A 168 -10.48 2.10 10.92
CA LYS A 168 -9.64 1.82 12.09
C LYS A 168 -8.21 2.35 11.90
N ASP A 169 -7.70 2.27 10.66
CA ASP A 169 -6.32 2.62 10.34
C ASP A 169 -6.18 3.73 9.28
N ASN A 170 -7.24 3.99 8.52
CA ASN A 170 -7.21 4.86 7.36
C ASN A 170 -8.59 5.54 7.16
N PRO A 171 -8.73 6.83 7.50
CA PRO A 171 -10.00 7.56 7.37
C PRO A 171 -10.38 7.92 5.92
N PHE A 172 -9.55 7.52 4.93
CA PHE A 172 -9.78 7.74 3.51
C PHE A 172 -9.98 6.42 2.74
N PRO A 173 -11.00 5.62 3.05
CA PRO A 173 -11.26 4.38 2.32
C PRO A 173 -11.49 4.65 0.83
N THR A 174 -12.24 5.71 0.49
CA THR A 174 -12.59 6.07 -0.89
C THR A 174 -11.37 6.57 -1.67
N ALA A 175 -10.59 7.52 -1.12
CA ALA A 175 -9.37 7.99 -1.79
C ALA A 175 -8.39 6.85 -2.07
N CYS A 176 -8.16 5.97 -1.09
CA CYS A 176 -7.28 4.82 -1.29
C CYS A 176 -7.86 3.73 -2.21
N ALA A 177 -9.16 3.71 -2.43
CA ALA A 177 -9.80 2.84 -3.43
C ALA A 177 -9.51 3.31 -4.87
N TYR A 178 -9.49 4.62 -5.09
CA TYR A 178 -9.31 5.22 -6.42
C TYR A 178 -7.84 5.45 -6.78
N VAL A 179 -7.00 5.96 -5.87
CA VAL A 179 -5.66 6.47 -6.23
C VAL A 179 -4.49 5.83 -5.49
N CYS A 180 -4.70 4.84 -4.64
CA CYS A 180 -3.62 4.17 -3.95
C CYS A 180 -2.75 3.36 -4.94
N GLU A 181 -1.42 3.46 -4.81
CA GLU A 181 -0.46 2.64 -5.55
C GLU A 181 -0.39 1.18 -5.07
N HIS A 182 -1.24 0.80 -4.14
CA HIS A 182 -1.49 -0.55 -3.60
C HIS A 182 -0.21 -1.38 -3.31
N PRO A 183 0.76 -0.87 -2.53
CA PRO A 183 1.98 -1.61 -2.19
C PRO A 183 1.69 -2.94 -1.49
N CYS A 184 0.54 -3.06 -0.82
CA CYS A 184 0.08 -4.29 -0.17
C CYS A 184 -0.01 -5.50 -1.13
N GLU A 185 -0.26 -5.29 -2.43
CA GLU A 185 -0.34 -6.34 -3.43
C GLU A 185 1.03 -6.93 -3.79
N ASN A 186 2.12 -6.17 -3.64
CA ASN A 186 3.47 -6.58 -4.04
C ASN A 186 4.01 -7.80 -3.27
N ARG A 187 3.51 -8.05 -2.08
CA ARG A 187 3.88 -9.23 -1.26
C ARG A 187 2.69 -10.10 -0.88
N CYS A 188 1.58 -9.97 -1.62
CA CYS A 188 0.44 -10.85 -1.40
C CYS A 188 0.85 -12.31 -1.62
N ARG A 189 0.67 -13.17 -0.60
CA ARG A 189 1.03 -14.59 -0.67
C ARG A 189 0.23 -15.37 -1.73
N ARG A 190 -0.90 -14.83 -2.17
CA ARG A 190 -1.65 -15.43 -3.29
C ARG A 190 -0.82 -15.55 -4.57
N THR A 191 0.20 -14.72 -4.73
CA THR A 191 1.18 -14.80 -5.84
C THR A 191 1.89 -16.16 -5.93
N LEU A 192 1.95 -16.92 -4.82
CA LEU A 192 2.50 -18.28 -4.80
C LEU A 192 1.58 -19.31 -5.49
N ILE A 193 0.32 -18.96 -5.74
CA ILE A 193 -0.69 -19.83 -6.37
C ILE A 193 -0.94 -19.39 -7.81
N ASP A 194 -1.29 -18.11 -8.01
CA ASP A 194 -1.59 -17.55 -9.34
C ASP A 194 -1.14 -16.08 -9.47
N ALA A 195 -1.87 -15.13 -8.90
CA ALA A 195 -1.56 -13.69 -8.95
C ALA A 195 -2.02 -13.02 -7.63
N PRO A 196 -1.48 -11.86 -7.25
CA PRO A 196 -1.91 -11.18 -6.03
C PRO A 196 -3.40 -10.85 -6.09
N VAL A 197 -4.05 -10.81 -4.92
CA VAL A 197 -5.45 -10.37 -4.82
C VAL A 197 -5.53 -8.91 -5.26
N ASN A 198 -6.56 -8.53 -6.00
CA ASN A 198 -6.85 -7.14 -6.36
C ASN A 198 -7.43 -6.39 -5.16
N ILE A 199 -6.56 -6.08 -4.21
CA ILE A 199 -6.91 -5.49 -2.92
C ILE A 199 -7.53 -4.10 -3.11
N ARG A 200 -6.93 -3.28 -4.01
CA ARG A 200 -7.48 -1.96 -4.34
C ARG A 200 -8.85 -2.06 -5.01
N GLY A 201 -9.01 -2.99 -5.94
CA GLY A 201 -10.27 -3.21 -6.65
C GLY A 201 -11.41 -3.62 -5.73
N LEU A 202 -11.16 -4.49 -4.74
CA LEU A 202 -12.15 -4.89 -3.75
C LEU A 202 -12.54 -3.72 -2.82
N LYS A 203 -11.57 -2.88 -2.45
CA LYS A 203 -11.85 -1.66 -1.71
C LYS A 203 -12.73 -0.72 -2.51
N LYS A 204 -12.41 -0.51 -3.81
CA LYS A 204 -13.21 0.32 -4.71
C LYS A 204 -14.63 -0.19 -4.82
N PHE A 205 -14.82 -1.48 -5.04
CA PHE A 205 -16.14 -2.10 -5.08
C PHE A 205 -16.97 -1.82 -3.81
N ALA A 206 -16.36 -1.91 -2.62
CA ALA A 206 -17.06 -1.64 -1.36
C ALA A 206 -17.51 -0.18 -1.23
N VAL A 207 -16.61 0.79 -1.53
CA VAL A 207 -16.93 2.23 -1.38
C VAL A 207 -17.83 2.76 -2.49
N ASP A 208 -17.89 2.11 -3.64
CA ASP A 208 -18.81 2.46 -4.72
C ASP A 208 -20.25 2.05 -4.37
N LEU A 209 -20.42 0.91 -3.67
CA LEU A 209 -21.73 0.42 -3.21
C LEU A 209 -22.19 1.08 -1.89
N MET A 210 -21.25 1.43 -1.02
CA MET A 210 -21.53 2.05 0.28
C MET A 210 -20.68 3.32 0.43
N PRO A 211 -21.26 4.51 0.13
CA PRO A 211 -20.55 5.78 0.29
C PRO A 211 -20.02 5.97 1.71
N ALA A 212 -18.79 6.46 1.83
CA ALA A 212 -18.11 6.56 3.11
C ALA A 212 -18.84 7.43 4.13
N ASN A 213 -19.46 8.54 3.70
CA ASN A 213 -20.25 9.44 4.54
C ASN A 213 -21.58 8.84 5.04
N GLN A 214 -22.03 7.71 4.49
CA GLN A 214 -23.22 6.99 4.95
C GLN A 214 -22.90 5.93 6.01
N VAL A 215 -21.62 5.68 6.28
CA VAL A 215 -21.16 4.74 7.30
C VAL A 215 -20.84 5.52 8.57
N GLU A 216 -21.47 5.14 9.67
CA GLU A 216 -21.26 5.74 10.98
C GLU A 216 -19.76 5.75 11.35
N VAL A 217 -19.29 6.89 11.85
CA VAL A 217 -17.94 7.02 12.41
C VAL A 217 -17.95 6.56 13.88
N PRO A 218 -16.82 6.05 14.41
CA PRO A 218 -16.73 5.70 15.82
C PRO A 218 -17.04 6.90 16.71
N ALA A 219 -17.63 6.63 17.88
CA ALA A 219 -17.84 7.66 18.89
C ALA A 219 -16.48 8.16 19.41
N ALA A 220 -16.34 9.47 19.56
CA ALA A 220 -15.16 10.04 20.19
C ALA A 220 -15.10 9.65 21.69
N ALA A 221 -13.87 9.54 22.19
CA ALA A 221 -13.62 9.41 23.63
C ALA A 221 -14.10 10.67 24.39
N GLU A 222 -14.13 10.57 25.71
CA GLU A 222 -14.49 11.72 26.57
C GLU A 222 -13.55 12.91 26.30
N PRO A 223 -14.07 14.16 26.35
CA PRO A 223 -13.25 15.33 26.08
C PRO A 223 -12.03 15.44 27.01
N THR A 224 -10.85 15.52 26.42
CA THR A 224 -9.57 15.63 27.15
C THR A 224 -9.31 17.05 27.68
N GLY A 225 -10.01 18.05 27.17
CA GLY A 225 -9.75 19.47 27.43
C GLY A 225 -8.48 20.00 26.75
N LYS A 226 -7.84 19.21 25.87
CA LYS A 226 -6.65 19.58 25.11
C LYS A 226 -7.02 20.10 23.72
N LYS A 227 -6.25 21.10 23.25
CA LYS A 227 -6.44 21.73 21.94
C LYS A 227 -5.29 21.40 21.01
N VAL A 228 -5.59 20.87 19.85
CA VAL A 228 -4.62 20.52 18.81
C VAL A 228 -4.86 21.41 17.58
N ALA A 229 -3.82 22.14 17.16
CA ALA A 229 -3.84 22.88 15.89
C ALA A 229 -3.27 22.01 14.77
N ILE A 230 -3.90 22.01 13.60
CA ILE A 230 -3.42 21.33 12.41
C ILE A 230 -3.28 22.31 11.26
N VAL A 231 -2.09 22.43 10.69
CA VAL A 231 -1.78 23.33 9.59
C VAL A 231 -1.71 22.54 8.29
N GLY A 232 -2.74 22.66 7.48
CA GLY A 232 -2.93 21.98 6.20
C GLY A 232 -4.01 20.91 6.21
N GLY A 233 -5.02 21.06 5.36
CA GLY A 233 -6.18 20.18 5.17
C GLY A 233 -5.98 19.12 4.07
N GLY A 234 -4.76 18.63 3.89
CA GLY A 234 -4.43 17.51 3.02
C GLY A 234 -4.62 16.15 3.71
N PRO A 235 -4.27 15.03 3.03
CA PRO A 235 -4.51 13.69 3.57
C PRO A 235 -3.83 13.45 4.93
N SER A 236 -2.64 14.00 5.16
CA SER A 236 -1.92 13.87 6.42
C SER A 236 -2.60 14.63 7.55
N GLY A 237 -2.92 15.92 7.32
CA GLY A 237 -3.60 16.77 8.31
C GLY A 237 -4.99 16.28 8.66
N LEU A 238 -5.80 15.91 7.67
CA LEU A 238 -7.14 15.36 7.90
C LEU A 238 -7.11 14.01 8.63
N THR A 239 -6.09 13.17 8.38
CA THR A 239 -5.91 11.91 9.13
C THR A 239 -5.56 12.19 10.59
N CYS A 240 -4.64 13.12 10.84
CA CYS A 240 -4.30 13.52 12.21
C CYS A 240 -5.53 14.13 12.92
N ALA A 241 -6.30 14.97 12.22
CA ALA A 241 -7.55 15.54 12.75
C ALA A 241 -8.55 14.46 13.16
N TYR A 242 -8.77 13.47 12.28
CA TYR A 242 -9.71 12.38 12.53
C TYR A 242 -9.35 11.61 13.81
N PHE A 243 -8.12 11.13 13.92
CA PHE A 243 -7.70 10.34 15.07
C PHE A 243 -7.64 11.18 16.35
N SER A 244 -7.12 12.42 16.30
CA SER A 244 -7.10 13.32 17.46
C SER A 244 -8.50 13.65 17.96
N ALA A 245 -9.46 13.87 17.05
CA ALA A 245 -10.86 14.12 17.41
C ALA A 245 -11.51 12.88 18.05
N LEU A 246 -11.23 11.67 17.54
CA LEU A 246 -11.72 10.42 18.15
C LEU A 246 -11.11 10.18 19.53
N MET A 247 -9.89 10.63 19.80
CA MET A 247 -9.25 10.60 21.11
C MET A 247 -9.77 11.68 22.07
N GLY A 248 -10.80 12.45 21.70
CA GLY A 248 -11.44 13.43 22.54
C GLY A 248 -10.75 14.80 22.61
N HIS A 249 -9.76 15.07 21.75
CA HIS A 249 -9.12 16.37 21.66
C HIS A 249 -9.98 17.37 20.85
N GLU A 250 -9.92 18.65 21.21
CA GLU A 250 -10.49 19.74 20.42
C GLU A 250 -9.52 20.09 19.28
N VAL A 251 -9.95 19.90 18.03
CA VAL A 251 -9.10 20.06 16.85
C VAL A 251 -9.46 21.31 16.07
N HIS A 252 -8.47 22.16 15.79
CA HIS A 252 -8.59 23.33 14.91
C HIS A 252 -7.70 23.16 13.69
N MET A 253 -8.29 23.06 12.51
CA MET A 253 -7.56 22.91 11.25
C MET A 253 -7.51 24.22 10.49
N PHE A 254 -6.33 24.61 10.06
CA PHE A 254 -6.05 25.84 9.29
C PHE A 254 -5.67 25.45 7.86
N GLU A 255 -6.54 25.78 6.89
CA GLU A 255 -6.32 25.47 5.47
C GLU A 255 -6.25 26.76 4.65
N GLY A 256 -5.14 26.92 3.91
CA GLY A 256 -4.89 28.11 3.09
C GLY A 256 -5.74 28.22 1.82
N ARG A 257 -6.42 27.16 1.43
CA ARG A 257 -7.25 27.09 0.22
C ARG A 257 -8.74 27.09 0.56
N ARG A 258 -9.57 27.21 -0.49
CA ARG A 258 -11.03 27.26 -0.37
C ARG A 258 -11.68 25.90 -0.10
N LYS A 259 -10.98 24.80 -0.37
CA LYS A 259 -11.52 23.44 -0.25
C LYS A 259 -10.48 22.52 0.40
N LEU A 260 -10.96 21.62 1.25
CA LEU A 260 -10.13 20.56 1.83
C LEU A 260 -9.73 19.48 0.79
N GLY A 261 -8.72 18.69 1.14
CA GLY A 261 -8.27 17.54 0.38
C GLY A 261 -6.83 17.63 -0.12
N GLY A 262 -6.19 18.80 -0.01
CA GLY A 262 -4.78 18.98 -0.44
C GLY A 262 -4.52 18.45 -1.84
N MET A 263 -3.41 17.74 -2.05
CA MET A 263 -3.04 17.23 -3.39
C MET A 263 -3.99 16.17 -3.95
N MET A 264 -4.87 15.57 -3.15
CA MET A 264 -5.95 14.70 -3.67
C MET A 264 -6.95 15.50 -4.51
N ARG A 265 -7.19 16.77 -4.17
CA ARG A 265 -8.06 17.69 -4.91
C ARG A 265 -7.28 18.52 -5.95
N TYR A 266 -6.14 19.07 -5.53
CA TYR A 266 -5.37 20.06 -6.29
C TYR A 266 -4.24 19.47 -7.14
N GLY A 267 -4.00 18.16 -7.05
CA GLY A 267 -2.97 17.46 -7.81
C GLY A 267 -3.48 16.29 -8.64
N ILE A 268 -4.59 15.66 -8.23
CA ILE A 268 -5.15 14.49 -8.93
C ILE A 268 -6.39 14.90 -9.72
N PRO A 269 -6.45 14.65 -11.05
CA PRO A 269 -7.60 15.03 -11.87
C PRO A 269 -8.89 14.29 -11.51
N ALA A 270 -10.06 14.92 -11.76
CA ALA A 270 -11.36 14.38 -11.42
C ALA A 270 -11.69 13.06 -12.13
N TYR A 271 -11.19 12.84 -13.35
CA TYR A 271 -11.40 11.58 -14.07
C TYR A 271 -10.68 10.37 -13.43
N ARG A 272 -9.66 10.60 -12.59
CA ARG A 272 -9.02 9.56 -11.76
C ARG A 272 -9.66 9.45 -10.39
N PHE A 273 -10.03 10.59 -9.82
CA PHE A 273 -10.67 10.65 -8.50
C PHE A 273 -11.78 11.70 -8.50
N PRO A 274 -13.05 11.29 -8.70
CA PRO A 274 -14.19 12.17 -8.69
C PRO A 274 -14.27 13.01 -7.42
N ARG A 275 -14.62 14.28 -7.55
CA ARG A 275 -14.62 15.23 -6.42
C ARG A 275 -15.63 14.87 -5.34
N GLU A 276 -16.81 14.43 -5.76
CA GLU A 276 -17.86 13.92 -4.88
C GLU A 276 -17.38 12.72 -4.03
N LYS A 277 -16.53 11.86 -4.62
CA LYS A 277 -15.97 10.71 -3.91
C LYS A 277 -14.90 11.11 -2.89
N LEU A 278 -14.17 12.19 -3.11
CA LEU A 278 -13.27 12.77 -2.11
C LEU A 278 -14.06 13.41 -0.97
N ASP A 279 -15.14 14.10 -1.33
CA ASP A 279 -15.98 14.80 -0.34
C ASP A 279 -16.68 13.81 0.60
N GLU A 280 -17.06 12.61 0.14
CA GLU A 280 -17.58 11.52 1.00
C GLU A 280 -16.61 11.17 2.16
N ASP A 281 -15.31 11.03 1.89
CA ASP A 281 -14.31 10.77 2.94
C ASP A 281 -14.14 11.97 3.88
N ILE A 282 -14.09 13.20 3.33
CA ILE A 282 -13.92 14.43 4.11
C ILE A 282 -15.12 14.66 5.03
N GLU A 283 -16.35 14.50 4.52
CA GLU A 283 -17.57 14.61 5.31
C GLU A 283 -17.59 13.61 6.47
N ALA A 284 -17.16 12.38 6.23
CA ALA A 284 -17.05 11.38 7.27
C ALA A 284 -16.01 11.75 8.35
N ILE A 285 -14.86 12.31 7.95
CA ILE A 285 -13.84 12.79 8.89
C ILE A 285 -14.39 13.94 9.75
N LEU A 286 -15.02 14.91 9.14
CA LEU A 286 -15.63 16.04 9.85
C LEU A 286 -16.82 15.61 10.71
N GLY A 287 -17.45 14.49 10.38
CA GLY A 287 -18.54 13.87 11.13
C GLY A 287 -18.15 13.39 12.54
N THR A 288 -16.87 13.36 12.91
CA THR A 288 -16.41 13.10 14.30
C THR A 288 -16.88 14.19 15.29
N GLY A 289 -17.18 15.40 14.80
CA GLY A 289 -17.79 16.49 15.56
C GLY A 289 -16.83 17.37 16.36
N ASN A 290 -15.58 16.97 16.57
CA ASN A 290 -14.60 17.73 17.37
C ASN A 290 -13.59 18.50 16.50
N ILE A 291 -13.88 18.71 15.21
CA ILE A 291 -12.98 19.38 14.25
C ILE A 291 -13.60 20.72 13.81
N THR A 292 -12.92 21.82 14.12
CA THR A 292 -13.24 23.15 13.60
C THR A 292 -12.30 23.51 12.47
N VAL A 293 -12.83 23.85 11.30
CA VAL A 293 -12.01 24.16 10.12
C VAL A 293 -12.01 25.67 9.85
N HIS A 294 -10.81 26.23 9.69
CA HIS A 294 -10.57 27.62 9.29
C HIS A 294 -10.04 27.62 7.84
N MET A 295 -10.96 27.84 6.89
CA MET A 295 -10.65 27.91 5.47
C MET A 295 -10.05 29.27 5.09
N ASP A 296 -9.40 29.34 3.91
CA ASP A 296 -8.73 30.55 3.39
C ASP A 296 -7.76 31.16 4.41
N THR A 297 -7.16 30.34 5.27
CA THR A 297 -6.31 30.76 6.37
C THR A 297 -4.89 30.22 6.17
N THR A 298 -4.03 31.03 5.58
CA THR A 298 -2.61 30.73 5.43
C THR A 298 -1.88 31.06 6.71
N VAL A 299 -1.13 30.10 7.25
CA VAL A 299 -0.30 30.28 8.44
C VAL A 299 1.08 30.76 8.02
N ASP A 300 1.44 31.95 8.42
CA ASP A 300 2.78 32.56 8.26
C ASP A 300 3.63 32.36 9.51
N SER A 301 4.81 32.99 9.54
CA SER A 301 5.76 32.91 10.66
C SER A 301 5.18 33.38 12.00
N GLU A 302 4.43 34.47 12.01
CA GLU A 302 3.78 35.00 13.23
C GLU A 302 2.60 34.10 13.64
N GLY A 303 1.83 33.64 12.66
CA GLY A 303 0.76 32.68 12.86
C GLY A 303 1.25 31.38 13.48
N MET A 304 2.38 30.84 13.00
CA MET A 304 2.96 29.61 13.55
C MET A 304 3.39 29.77 15.01
N LYS A 305 4.05 30.88 15.36
CA LYS A 305 4.44 31.19 16.76
C LYS A 305 3.19 31.29 17.65
N ARG A 306 2.17 32.01 17.20
CA ARG A 306 0.91 32.14 17.93
C ARG A 306 0.23 30.79 18.14
N LEU A 307 0.17 29.93 17.13
CA LEU A 307 -0.39 28.59 17.27
C LEU A 307 0.37 27.73 18.29
N SER A 308 1.71 27.82 18.32
CA SER A 308 2.51 27.13 19.32
C SER A 308 2.27 27.63 20.76
N GLU A 309 1.88 28.90 20.93
CA GLU A 309 1.55 29.48 22.25
C GLU A 309 0.12 29.19 22.70
N GLU A 310 -0.85 29.16 21.76
CA GLU A 310 -2.29 29.04 22.05
C GLU A 310 -2.81 27.60 22.14
N TYR A 311 -2.09 26.61 21.52
CA TYR A 311 -2.50 25.22 21.45
C TYR A 311 -1.55 24.31 22.22
N ASP A 312 -2.09 23.23 22.79
CA ASP A 312 -1.29 22.25 23.55
C ASP A 312 -0.34 21.46 22.61
N ALA A 313 -0.73 21.23 21.36
CA ALA A 313 0.13 20.65 20.31
C ALA A 313 -0.25 21.23 18.94
N VAL A 314 0.73 21.27 18.02
CA VAL A 314 0.56 21.73 16.65
C VAL A 314 1.10 20.67 15.69
N TYR A 315 0.31 20.32 14.66
CA TYR A 315 0.75 19.43 13.58
C TYR A 315 0.88 20.18 12.26
N VAL A 316 2.07 20.20 11.68
CA VAL A 316 2.36 20.85 10.40
C VAL A 316 2.34 19.83 9.28
N ALA A 317 1.36 19.93 8.37
CA ALA A 317 1.08 19.01 7.26
C ALA A 317 0.82 19.77 5.95
N ILE A 318 1.61 20.80 5.65
CA ILE A 318 1.44 21.71 4.51
C ILE A 318 1.72 21.08 3.14
N GLY A 319 2.29 19.88 3.11
CA GLY A 319 2.62 19.18 1.87
C GLY A 319 3.71 19.85 1.04
N ALA A 320 3.71 19.61 -0.28
CA ALA A 320 4.64 20.20 -1.25
C ALA A 320 3.84 20.90 -2.36
N GLN A 321 3.58 22.18 -2.20
CA GLN A 321 2.66 22.97 -3.02
C GLN A 321 3.39 23.82 -4.09
N GLY A 322 4.72 23.94 -4.03
CA GLY A 322 5.53 24.70 -5.00
C GLY A 322 5.88 23.84 -6.22
N GLY A 323 5.77 24.37 -7.42
CA GLY A 323 6.28 23.71 -8.62
C GLY A 323 7.77 24.00 -8.83
N LYS A 324 8.58 22.97 -9.12
CA LYS A 324 9.99 23.17 -9.49
C LYS A 324 10.10 23.78 -10.88
N SER A 325 10.90 24.84 -10.99
CA SER A 325 11.26 25.40 -12.28
C SER A 325 12.50 24.73 -12.88
N LEU A 326 12.70 24.90 -14.17
CA LEU A 326 13.93 24.55 -14.88
C LEU A 326 14.70 25.82 -15.20
N GLY A 327 15.99 25.85 -14.87
CA GLY A 327 16.87 26.95 -15.26
C GLY A 327 17.28 26.82 -16.72
N MET A 328 16.35 27.10 -17.63
CA MET A 328 16.58 27.08 -19.08
C MET A 328 16.03 28.34 -19.75
N ASP A 329 16.59 28.68 -20.89
CA ASP A 329 16.15 29.85 -21.66
C ASP A 329 14.70 29.70 -22.13
N GLY A 330 13.92 30.77 -22.01
CA GLY A 330 12.53 30.84 -22.45
C GLY A 330 11.50 30.31 -21.43
N VAL A 331 11.90 29.94 -20.21
CA VAL A 331 10.99 29.39 -19.20
C VAL A 331 9.92 30.39 -18.73
N ASP A 332 10.17 31.69 -18.87
CA ASP A 332 9.24 32.76 -18.46
C ASP A 332 8.30 33.20 -19.60
N ALA A 333 8.33 32.55 -20.76
CA ALA A 333 7.49 32.90 -21.90
C ALA A 333 6.01 32.57 -21.66
N GLU A 334 5.12 33.34 -22.30
CA GLU A 334 3.68 33.01 -22.35
C GLU A 334 3.49 31.60 -22.96
N GLY A 335 2.69 30.77 -22.31
CA GLY A 335 2.48 29.37 -22.69
C GLY A 335 3.35 28.38 -21.90
N VAL A 336 4.30 28.84 -21.08
CA VAL A 336 5.05 27.96 -20.15
C VAL A 336 4.37 27.98 -18.79
N LEU A 337 3.99 26.81 -18.27
CA LEU A 337 3.24 26.67 -17.03
C LEU A 337 3.86 25.62 -16.12
N SER A 338 3.78 25.85 -14.82
CA SER A 338 4.02 24.82 -13.82
C SER A 338 2.87 23.79 -13.87
N ALA A 339 3.22 22.51 -13.86
CA ALA A 339 2.23 21.43 -13.76
C ALA A 339 1.41 21.52 -12.46
N VAL A 340 2.05 21.91 -11.35
CA VAL A 340 1.38 22.07 -10.06
C VAL A 340 0.36 23.20 -10.11
N ASP A 341 0.73 24.35 -10.70
CA ASP A 341 -0.17 25.50 -10.80
C ASP A 341 -1.36 25.20 -11.72
N LEU A 342 -1.12 24.49 -12.83
CA LEU A 342 -2.20 24.05 -13.72
C LEU A 342 -3.20 23.13 -12.98
N LEU A 343 -2.71 22.10 -12.30
CA LEU A 343 -3.57 21.15 -11.59
C LEU A 343 -4.26 21.82 -10.39
N THR A 344 -3.63 22.79 -9.75
CA THR A 344 -4.23 23.59 -8.69
C THR A 344 -5.46 24.38 -9.19
N LYS A 345 -5.35 25.05 -10.33
CA LYS A 345 -6.47 25.75 -10.95
C LYS A 345 -7.62 24.79 -11.28
N ILE A 346 -7.29 23.61 -11.82
CA ILE A 346 -8.29 22.57 -12.10
C ILE A 346 -8.97 22.09 -10.80
N GLY A 347 -8.23 22.03 -9.69
CA GLY A 347 -8.79 21.74 -8.36
C GLY A 347 -9.79 22.78 -7.86
N ASP A 348 -9.68 24.03 -8.32
CA ASP A 348 -10.63 25.12 -8.12
C ASP A 348 -11.70 25.20 -9.23
N ASP A 349 -11.85 24.16 -10.06
CA ASP A 349 -12.77 24.05 -11.21
C ASP A 349 -12.46 25.02 -12.37
N GLU A 350 -11.23 25.55 -12.43
CA GLU A 350 -10.74 26.41 -13.51
C GLU A 350 -9.99 25.58 -14.56
N TYR A 351 -10.73 25.06 -15.55
CA TYR A 351 -10.15 24.20 -16.59
C TYR A 351 -9.50 25.03 -17.71
N PRO A 352 -8.30 24.62 -18.19
CA PRO A 352 -7.67 25.30 -19.32
C PRO A 352 -8.38 24.97 -20.63
N ASP A 353 -8.26 25.88 -21.61
CA ASP A 353 -8.60 25.63 -23.01
C ASP A 353 -7.33 25.49 -23.84
N PHE A 354 -7.06 24.27 -24.28
CA PHE A 354 -5.93 23.95 -25.17
C PHE A 354 -6.38 23.61 -26.59
N THR A 355 -7.60 23.99 -26.96
CA THR A 355 -8.16 23.69 -28.29
C THR A 355 -7.22 24.16 -29.41
N GLY A 356 -6.81 23.18 -30.23
CA GLY A 356 -5.94 23.39 -31.37
C GLY A 356 -4.46 23.62 -31.09
N LYS A 357 -4.04 23.58 -29.79
CA LYS A 357 -2.65 23.81 -29.38
C LYS A 357 -1.82 22.52 -29.38
N ASP A 358 -0.55 22.66 -29.72
CA ASP A 358 0.45 21.63 -29.49
C ASP A 358 1.01 21.77 -28.08
N VAL A 359 0.85 20.73 -27.23
CA VAL A 359 1.23 20.73 -25.80
C VAL A 359 2.41 19.80 -25.58
N VAL A 360 3.45 20.28 -24.91
CA VAL A 360 4.59 19.45 -24.48
C VAL A 360 4.66 19.41 -22.96
N VAL A 361 4.69 18.20 -22.39
CA VAL A 361 4.86 17.97 -20.95
C VAL A 361 6.28 17.49 -20.66
N VAL A 362 6.99 18.19 -19.79
CA VAL A 362 8.37 17.84 -19.41
C VAL A 362 8.34 17.09 -18.09
N GLY A 363 8.59 15.79 -18.12
CA GLY A 363 8.61 14.96 -16.91
C GLY A 363 8.25 13.51 -17.16
N GLY A 364 8.29 12.68 -16.12
CA GLY A 364 8.01 11.23 -16.25
C GLY A 364 7.43 10.61 -14.95
N GLY A 365 6.81 11.42 -14.11
CA GLY A 365 6.08 10.99 -12.91
C GLY A 365 4.56 11.01 -13.14
N ASN A 366 3.78 10.58 -12.14
CA ASN A 366 2.31 10.58 -12.20
C ASN A 366 1.75 11.96 -12.55
N VAL A 367 2.32 13.04 -11.99
CA VAL A 367 1.92 14.43 -12.31
C VAL A 367 2.07 14.75 -13.80
N ALA A 368 3.14 14.24 -14.46
CA ALA A 368 3.31 14.44 -15.90
C ALA A 368 2.24 13.69 -16.72
N MET A 369 1.89 12.47 -16.30
CA MET A 369 0.80 11.71 -16.94
C MET A 369 -0.56 12.39 -16.73
N ASP A 370 -0.82 12.89 -15.52
CA ASP A 370 -2.05 13.61 -15.19
C ASP A 370 -2.18 14.90 -16.04
N CYS A 371 -1.10 15.68 -16.18
CA CYS A 371 -1.09 16.87 -17.03
C CYS A 371 -1.28 16.52 -18.51
N ALA A 372 -0.61 15.48 -19.00
CA ALA A 372 -0.73 15.07 -20.40
C ALA A 372 -2.15 14.58 -20.74
N ARG A 373 -2.72 13.72 -19.92
CA ARG A 373 -4.09 13.20 -20.08
C ARG A 373 -5.14 14.32 -19.94
N THR A 374 -4.90 15.27 -19.02
CA THR A 374 -5.75 16.46 -18.86
C THR A 374 -5.68 17.35 -20.10
N SER A 375 -4.48 17.54 -20.70
CA SER A 375 -4.31 18.35 -21.91
C SER A 375 -5.10 17.80 -23.10
N VAL A 376 -5.15 16.46 -23.25
CA VAL A 376 -6.01 15.81 -24.27
C VAL A 376 -7.48 16.18 -24.04
N ARG A 377 -7.96 16.10 -22.79
CA ARG A 377 -9.35 16.45 -22.42
C ARG A 377 -9.67 17.94 -22.57
N ALA A 378 -8.65 18.80 -22.45
CA ALA A 378 -8.73 20.23 -22.67
C ALA A 378 -8.68 20.63 -24.16
N GLY A 379 -8.74 19.65 -25.09
CA GLY A 379 -8.86 19.88 -26.52
C GLY A 379 -7.53 20.08 -27.26
N ALA A 380 -6.39 19.72 -26.68
CA ALA A 380 -5.10 19.82 -27.34
C ALA A 380 -5.08 19.06 -28.66
N LYS A 381 -4.48 19.68 -29.71
CA LYS A 381 -4.31 19.09 -31.06
C LYS A 381 -3.31 17.93 -31.00
N SER A 382 -2.22 18.11 -30.27
CA SER A 382 -1.23 17.06 -29.97
C SER A 382 -0.71 17.20 -28.55
N VAL A 383 -0.35 16.07 -27.93
CA VAL A 383 0.29 16.06 -26.61
C VAL A 383 1.52 15.16 -26.65
N THR A 384 2.67 15.72 -26.32
CA THR A 384 3.96 15.01 -26.27
C THR A 384 4.56 15.09 -24.88
N VAL A 385 4.98 13.96 -24.32
CA VAL A 385 5.73 13.90 -23.07
C VAL A 385 7.22 13.77 -23.39
N ALA A 386 8.03 14.75 -23.00
CA ALA A 386 9.48 14.73 -23.14
C ALA A 386 10.14 14.23 -21.85
N TYR A 387 10.83 13.09 -21.92
CA TYR A 387 11.45 12.46 -20.76
C TYR A 387 12.92 12.12 -20.99
N ARG A 388 13.78 12.51 -20.05
CA ARG A 388 15.25 12.39 -20.18
C ARG A 388 15.83 10.99 -20.01
N ARG A 389 15.03 9.99 -19.59
CA ARG A 389 15.44 8.59 -19.42
C ARG A 389 14.58 7.67 -20.29
N ARG A 390 14.74 6.36 -20.14
CA ARG A 390 13.91 5.34 -20.81
C ARG A 390 12.51 5.30 -20.18
N ILE A 391 11.57 4.72 -20.89
CA ILE A 391 10.21 4.53 -20.41
C ILE A 391 10.17 3.70 -19.11
N ASP A 392 11.00 2.68 -19.00
CA ASP A 392 11.12 1.83 -17.79
C ASP A 392 11.75 2.56 -16.59
N ASP A 393 12.39 3.71 -16.82
CA ASP A 393 12.94 4.55 -15.76
C ASP A 393 11.94 5.64 -15.29
N MET A 394 10.74 5.68 -15.85
CA MET A 394 9.68 6.60 -15.41
C MET A 394 9.20 6.22 -14.00
N THR A 395 8.87 7.24 -13.22
CA THR A 395 8.31 7.03 -11.86
C THR A 395 6.80 6.98 -11.84
N ALA A 396 6.15 7.27 -12.97
CA ALA A 396 4.72 7.07 -13.12
C ALA A 396 4.39 5.57 -13.07
N LEU A 397 3.21 5.23 -12.56
CA LEU A 397 2.68 3.88 -12.61
C LEU A 397 2.59 3.39 -14.06
N ARG A 398 2.97 2.15 -14.31
CA ARG A 398 2.95 1.58 -15.65
C ARG A 398 1.56 1.68 -16.30
N ALA A 399 0.50 1.44 -15.52
CA ALA A 399 -0.88 1.57 -15.99
C ALA A 399 -1.21 3.00 -16.47
N GLU A 400 -0.71 4.04 -15.77
CA GLU A 400 -0.91 5.44 -16.18
C GLU A 400 -0.16 5.78 -17.46
N ILE A 401 1.05 5.24 -17.64
CA ILE A 401 1.82 5.38 -18.89
C ILE A 401 1.07 4.73 -20.06
N ASP A 402 0.62 3.49 -19.87
CA ASP A 402 -0.09 2.75 -20.91
C ASP A 402 -1.43 3.43 -21.25
N SER A 403 -2.16 3.92 -20.24
CA SER A 403 -3.40 4.68 -20.45
C SER A 403 -3.17 6.00 -21.20
N ALA A 404 -2.10 6.72 -20.89
CA ALA A 404 -1.72 7.94 -21.61
C ALA A 404 -1.42 7.64 -23.10
N MET A 405 -0.66 6.59 -23.39
CA MET A 405 -0.37 6.17 -24.76
C MET A 405 -1.64 5.75 -25.52
N GLN A 406 -2.55 5.03 -24.87
CA GLN A 406 -3.85 4.64 -25.46
C GLN A 406 -4.73 5.85 -25.77
N GLU A 407 -4.63 6.93 -25.01
CA GLU A 407 -5.35 8.19 -25.24
C GLU A 407 -4.72 9.03 -26.37
N GLY A 408 -3.61 8.58 -26.96
CA GLY A 408 -2.96 9.19 -28.13
C GLY A 408 -1.80 10.12 -27.77
N ILE A 409 -1.30 10.08 -26.54
CA ILE A 409 -0.15 10.87 -26.10
C ILE A 409 1.14 10.20 -26.61
N GLU A 410 2.00 10.99 -27.23
CA GLU A 410 3.33 10.55 -27.64
C GLU A 410 4.32 10.68 -26.47
N ILE A 411 5.09 9.61 -26.19
CA ILE A 411 6.13 9.62 -25.16
C ILE A 411 7.51 9.58 -25.82
N MET A 412 8.18 10.71 -25.84
CA MET A 412 9.54 10.86 -26.35
C MET A 412 10.54 10.65 -25.22
N THR A 413 11.13 9.47 -25.18
CA THR A 413 12.16 9.11 -24.18
C THR A 413 13.56 9.53 -24.60
N LEU A 414 14.49 9.60 -23.64
CA LEU A 414 15.88 10.02 -23.84
C LEU A 414 16.00 11.44 -24.43
N GLN A 415 15.05 12.32 -24.06
CA GLN A 415 14.98 13.71 -24.45
C GLN A 415 15.08 14.61 -23.22
N ALA A 416 16.23 15.22 -22.98
CA ALA A 416 16.39 16.21 -21.90
C ALA A 416 16.00 17.61 -22.41
N PRO A 417 15.15 18.35 -21.70
CA PRO A 417 14.83 19.73 -22.09
C PRO A 417 16.11 20.58 -22.08
N ASP A 418 16.25 21.47 -23.03
CA ASP A 418 17.43 22.33 -23.20
C ASP A 418 17.06 23.82 -23.18
N ARG A 419 16.13 24.23 -24.07
CA ARG A 419 15.60 25.60 -24.16
C ARG A 419 14.23 25.63 -24.78
N ILE A 420 13.48 26.70 -24.54
CA ILE A 420 12.19 26.97 -25.19
C ILE A 420 12.43 28.05 -26.25
N GLU A 421 11.94 27.78 -27.48
CA GLU A 421 11.91 28.76 -28.55
C GLU A 421 10.76 29.74 -28.30
N VAL A 422 11.07 31.02 -28.32
CA VAL A 422 10.12 32.09 -28.03
C VAL A 422 10.01 33.02 -29.26
N THR A 423 8.79 33.27 -29.72
CA THR A 423 8.49 34.25 -30.77
C THR A 423 7.41 35.18 -30.24
N ASP A 424 7.66 36.48 -30.33
CA ASP A 424 6.77 37.54 -29.83
C ASP A 424 6.32 37.32 -28.37
N GLY A 425 7.23 36.83 -27.51
CA GLY A 425 6.98 36.56 -26.09
C GLY A 425 6.25 35.27 -25.80
N LYS A 426 5.89 34.45 -26.81
CA LYS A 426 5.16 33.18 -26.67
C LYS A 426 6.05 31.98 -26.98
N ALA A 427 5.82 30.87 -26.26
CA ALA A 427 6.42 29.59 -26.58
C ALA A 427 5.96 29.10 -27.97
N THR A 428 6.91 28.61 -28.78
CA THR A 428 6.63 28.03 -30.10
C THR A 428 7.22 26.65 -30.32
N ALA A 429 8.23 26.27 -29.52
CA ALA A 429 8.77 24.92 -29.49
C ALA A 429 9.60 24.67 -28.22
N LEU A 430 9.71 23.42 -27.84
CA LEU A 430 10.72 22.93 -26.91
C LEU A 430 11.88 22.29 -27.70
N PHE A 431 13.10 22.74 -27.45
CA PHE A 431 14.30 22.03 -27.89
C PHE A 431 14.77 21.05 -26.83
N THR A 432 15.02 19.82 -27.23
CA THR A 432 15.55 18.77 -26.37
C THR A 432 16.89 18.28 -26.88
N GLN A 433 17.77 17.94 -25.94
CA GLN A 433 19.04 17.29 -26.21
C GLN A 433 18.88 15.78 -26.06
N PRO A 434 19.09 14.97 -27.13
CA PRO A 434 19.09 13.52 -27.04
C PRO A 434 20.08 13.00 -25.98
N GLN A 435 19.68 11.96 -25.27
CA GLN A 435 20.44 11.35 -24.19
C GLN A 435 20.79 9.89 -24.50
N PHE A 436 21.76 9.35 -23.79
CA PHE A 436 21.94 7.91 -23.58
C PHE A 436 22.07 7.62 -22.08
N ILE A 437 21.85 6.37 -21.68
CA ILE A 437 21.92 5.98 -20.30
C ILE A 437 23.34 5.71 -19.88
N GLY A 438 23.81 6.44 -18.89
CA GLY A 438 25.09 6.29 -18.22
C GLY A 438 25.01 5.48 -16.93
N PRO A 439 26.07 5.51 -16.11
CA PRO A 439 26.13 4.78 -14.84
C PRO A 439 24.99 5.15 -13.88
N VAL A 440 24.64 4.19 -13.03
CA VAL A 440 23.65 4.42 -11.97
C VAL A 440 24.20 5.40 -10.93
N LYS A 441 23.46 6.48 -10.64
CA LYS A 441 23.76 7.45 -9.59
C LYS A 441 22.53 7.57 -8.68
N ARG A 442 22.73 7.47 -7.36
CA ARG A 442 21.65 7.53 -6.35
C ARG A 442 20.49 6.57 -6.68
N GLY A 443 20.83 5.33 -7.04
CA GLY A 443 19.85 4.26 -7.34
C GLY A 443 19.13 4.38 -8.70
N ARG A 444 19.47 5.39 -9.56
CA ARG A 444 18.81 5.57 -10.87
C ARG A 444 19.83 5.75 -11.99
N PRO A 445 19.54 5.22 -13.21
CA PRO A 445 20.40 5.44 -14.38
C PRO A 445 20.54 6.94 -14.68
N ALA A 446 21.78 7.42 -14.78
CA ALA A 446 22.04 8.83 -15.06
C ALA A 446 22.00 9.11 -16.57
N PRO A 447 21.15 10.02 -17.05
CA PRO A 447 21.16 10.40 -18.47
C PRO A 447 22.44 11.19 -18.77
N GLN A 448 23.02 10.94 -19.95
CA GLN A 448 24.20 11.64 -20.46
C GLN A 448 23.91 12.17 -21.86
N LYS A 449 24.46 13.36 -22.17
CA LYS A 449 24.29 14.01 -23.47
C LYS A 449 24.84 13.13 -24.60
N ALA A 450 23.99 12.80 -25.56
CA ALA A 450 24.39 12.10 -26.77
C ALA A 450 24.98 13.09 -27.80
N ASN A 451 25.96 12.64 -28.57
CA ASN A 451 26.49 13.42 -29.67
C ASN A 451 25.56 13.35 -30.91
N LYS A 452 24.36 13.93 -30.74
CA LYS A 452 23.29 14.01 -31.72
C LYS A 452 22.75 15.43 -31.75
N PRO A 453 22.21 15.89 -32.91
CA PRO A 453 21.57 17.19 -32.99
C PRO A 453 20.37 17.28 -32.05
N GLN A 454 20.09 18.48 -31.58
CA GLN A 454 18.89 18.78 -30.82
C GLN A 454 17.62 18.46 -31.63
N VAL A 455 16.58 18.07 -30.92
CA VAL A 455 15.26 17.82 -31.49
C VAL A 455 14.35 18.99 -31.14
N ARG A 456 13.72 19.58 -32.15
CA ARG A 456 12.71 20.62 -32.01
C ARG A 456 11.33 19.99 -31.97
N ILE A 457 10.62 20.19 -30.86
CA ILE A 457 9.25 19.70 -30.62
C ILE A 457 8.34 20.94 -30.64
N PRO A 458 7.43 21.09 -31.62
CA PRO A 458 6.47 22.20 -31.66
C PRO A 458 5.65 22.25 -30.34
N ALA A 459 5.48 23.43 -29.78
CA ALA A 459 4.76 23.59 -28.52
C ALA A 459 4.21 25.02 -28.38
N ASP A 460 2.91 25.17 -28.38
CA ASP A 460 2.23 26.40 -27.96
C ASP A 460 2.12 26.47 -26.43
N VAL A 461 2.16 25.30 -25.76
CA VAL A 461 2.13 25.18 -24.32
C VAL A 461 3.21 24.18 -23.85
N VAL A 462 4.00 24.58 -22.87
CA VAL A 462 5.00 23.72 -22.21
C VAL A 462 4.64 23.58 -20.73
N LEU A 463 4.35 22.36 -20.29
CA LEU A 463 4.01 22.04 -18.91
C LEU A 463 5.22 21.43 -18.19
N ILE A 464 5.72 22.10 -17.16
CA ILE A 464 6.91 21.66 -16.41
C ILE A 464 6.49 20.80 -15.23
N ALA A 465 6.72 19.48 -15.32
CA ALA A 465 6.35 18.45 -14.35
C ALA A 465 7.58 17.72 -13.78
N VAL A 466 8.59 18.46 -13.31
CA VAL A 466 9.89 17.93 -12.89
C VAL A 466 10.05 17.78 -11.37
N GLY A 467 8.98 17.94 -10.63
CA GLY A 467 8.91 17.78 -9.18
C GLY A 467 8.22 18.95 -8.48
N GLN A 468 8.14 18.83 -7.16
CA GLN A 468 7.47 19.77 -6.28
C GLN A 468 8.45 20.25 -5.20
N ASP A 469 8.21 21.44 -4.64
CA ASP A 469 8.94 22.01 -3.53
C ASP A 469 8.00 22.34 -2.36
N ILE A 470 8.56 22.34 -1.17
CA ILE A 470 7.87 22.72 0.07
C ILE A 470 8.10 24.20 0.29
N ILE A 471 7.06 24.94 0.66
CA ILE A 471 7.14 26.34 1.03
C ILE A 471 7.48 26.41 2.53
N SER A 472 8.73 26.13 2.88
CA SER A 472 9.19 26.00 4.27
C SER A 472 9.56 27.33 4.94
N ALA A 473 9.93 28.35 4.18
CA ALA A 473 10.51 29.60 4.69
C ALA A 473 9.74 30.26 5.85
N PRO A 474 8.39 30.40 5.82
CA PRO A 474 7.68 31.01 6.96
C PRO A 474 7.80 30.21 8.26
N PHE A 475 7.92 28.91 8.16
CA PHE A 475 8.05 28.00 9.30
C PHE A 475 9.48 27.93 9.84
N GLU A 476 10.48 28.04 8.96
CA GLU A 476 11.88 28.20 9.34
C GLU A 476 12.10 29.53 10.11
N GLU A 477 11.49 30.62 9.64
CA GLU A 477 11.47 31.91 10.35
C GLU A 477 10.76 31.84 11.70
N ALA A 478 9.81 30.92 11.86
CA ALA A 478 9.15 30.65 13.13
C ALA A 478 9.99 29.83 14.11
N GLY A 479 11.04 29.15 13.62
CA GLY A 479 11.99 28.38 14.45
C GLY A 479 11.97 26.87 14.22
N MET A 480 11.34 26.36 13.15
CA MET A 480 11.46 24.97 12.72
C MET A 480 12.72 24.79 11.87
N GLU A 481 13.41 23.66 11.99
CA GLU A 481 14.58 23.36 11.16
C GLU A 481 14.17 22.57 9.89
N ALA A 482 14.86 22.89 8.77
CA ALA A 482 14.66 22.22 7.51
C ALA A 482 15.98 21.99 6.75
N ASP A 483 16.16 20.79 6.14
CA ASP A 483 17.21 20.54 5.15
C ASP A 483 16.61 20.63 3.74
N ARG A 484 17.09 21.60 2.95
CA ARG A 484 16.63 21.81 1.57
C ARG A 484 15.11 21.90 1.42
N THR A 485 14.43 22.59 2.31
CA THR A 485 12.97 22.73 2.40
C THR A 485 12.21 21.56 3.06
N TYR A 486 12.83 20.43 3.36
CA TYR A 486 12.20 19.33 4.09
C TYR A 486 12.34 19.56 5.59
N PHE A 487 11.24 19.60 6.32
CA PHE A 487 11.31 19.78 7.77
C PHE A 487 11.97 18.58 8.44
N GLU A 488 12.87 18.88 9.37
CA GLU A 488 13.52 17.86 10.18
C GLU A 488 12.65 17.49 11.39
N ALA A 489 12.59 16.20 11.69
CA ALA A 489 11.86 15.66 12.81
C ALA A 489 12.60 14.49 13.44
N ASP A 490 12.33 14.23 14.71
CA ASP A 490 12.77 13.03 15.40
C ASP A 490 11.95 11.78 14.98
N GLU A 491 12.23 10.64 15.60
CA GLU A 491 11.52 9.38 15.32
C GLU A 491 10.03 9.44 15.70
N GLY A 492 9.65 10.34 16.61
CA GLY A 492 8.29 10.62 17.05
C GLY A 492 7.54 11.64 16.19
N LEU A 493 8.11 12.08 15.06
CA LEU A 493 7.61 13.16 14.22
C LEU A 493 7.57 14.53 14.92
N LYS A 494 8.23 14.71 16.06
CA LYS A 494 8.39 16.00 16.71
C LYS A 494 9.39 16.83 15.92
N SER A 495 9.01 18.07 15.56
CA SER A 495 9.85 18.98 14.78
C SER A 495 11.13 19.34 15.53
N ILE A 496 12.25 19.35 14.83
CA ILE A 496 13.51 19.87 15.35
C ILE A 496 13.50 21.39 15.20
N GLY A 497 13.92 22.09 16.26
CA GLY A 497 13.93 23.55 16.30
C GLY A 497 13.59 24.11 17.68
N SER A 498 13.14 25.37 17.73
CA SER A 498 12.87 26.07 18.99
C SER A 498 11.43 25.90 19.52
N LEU A 499 10.55 25.27 18.76
CA LEU A 499 9.13 25.07 19.12
C LEU A 499 8.93 23.67 19.72
N GLU A 500 8.59 23.59 21.02
CA GLU A 500 8.62 22.31 21.77
C GLU A 500 7.38 21.41 21.58
N ASN A 501 6.26 21.98 21.12
CA ASN A 501 4.98 21.27 20.97
C ASN A 501 4.55 21.08 19.51
N VAL A 502 5.51 21.18 18.56
CA VAL A 502 5.24 21.09 17.13
C VAL A 502 5.65 19.73 16.60
N PHE A 503 4.74 19.12 15.83
CA PHE A 503 4.95 17.88 15.09
C PHE A 503 4.83 18.15 13.59
N VAL A 504 5.47 17.32 12.77
CA VAL A 504 5.48 17.50 11.31
C VAL A 504 5.39 16.15 10.60
N GLY A 505 4.69 16.11 9.48
CA GLY A 505 4.62 14.87 8.69
C GLY A 505 3.97 15.04 7.32
N GLY A 506 3.91 13.95 6.58
CA GLY A 506 3.48 13.96 5.19
C GLY A 506 4.56 14.50 4.25
N ASP A 507 4.15 15.01 3.08
CA ASP A 507 5.10 15.41 2.03
C ASP A 507 6.03 16.56 2.44
N CYS A 508 5.69 17.37 3.40
CA CYS A 508 6.58 18.44 3.88
C CYS A 508 7.76 17.92 4.73
N GLN A 509 7.69 16.70 5.23
CA GLN A 509 8.76 16.05 5.98
C GLN A 509 9.56 15.06 5.12
N VAL A 510 8.89 14.16 4.37
CA VAL A 510 9.57 13.09 3.62
C VAL A 510 9.63 13.33 2.11
N GLY A 511 9.15 14.48 1.63
CA GLY A 511 9.00 14.82 0.22
C GLY A 511 7.73 14.25 -0.43
N PRO A 512 7.38 14.76 -1.63
CA PRO A 512 6.20 14.32 -2.35
C PRO A 512 6.23 12.82 -2.65
N LYS A 513 5.24 12.08 -2.12
CA LYS A 513 5.11 10.63 -2.28
C LYS A 513 3.65 10.24 -2.51
N THR A 514 3.16 9.25 -1.80
CA THR A 514 1.82 8.68 -2.01
C THR A 514 0.83 9.12 -0.93
N VAL A 515 -0.47 9.14 -1.28
CA VAL A 515 -1.54 9.47 -0.34
C VAL A 515 -1.51 8.57 0.90
N ILE A 516 -1.29 7.26 0.72
CA ILE A 516 -1.26 6.31 1.85
C ILE A 516 -0.07 6.54 2.81
N LEU A 517 1.06 7.05 2.33
CA LEU A 517 2.18 7.45 3.18
C LEU A 517 1.84 8.70 4.01
N ALA A 518 1.16 9.67 3.40
CA ALA A 518 0.69 10.86 4.11
C ALA A 518 -0.36 10.52 5.17
N ILE A 519 -1.25 9.56 4.89
CA ILE A 519 -2.22 9.01 5.85
C ILE A 519 -1.48 8.34 7.02
N GLY A 520 -0.52 7.46 6.73
CA GLY A 520 0.28 6.80 7.76
C GLY A 520 1.00 7.80 8.67
N ALA A 521 1.59 8.85 8.10
CA ALA A 521 2.23 9.93 8.87
C ALA A 521 1.22 10.66 9.79
N GLY A 522 0.02 10.97 9.29
CA GLY A 522 -1.03 11.61 10.09
C GLY A 522 -1.52 10.75 11.24
N LYS A 523 -1.65 9.41 11.02
CA LYS A 523 -2.00 8.44 12.07
C LYS A 523 -0.93 8.38 13.17
N VAL A 524 0.34 8.27 12.78
CA VAL A 524 1.47 8.24 13.72
C VAL A 524 1.57 9.55 14.50
N ALA A 525 1.41 10.70 13.82
CA ALA A 525 1.43 12.00 14.47
C ALA A 525 0.32 12.14 15.52
N ALA A 526 -0.92 11.73 15.20
CA ALA A 526 -2.03 11.76 16.15
C ALA A 526 -1.73 10.95 17.41
N ARG A 527 -1.19 9.73 17.25
CA ARG A 527 -0.77 8.88 18.38
C ARG A 527 0.31 9.54 19.23
N ASN A 528 1.35 10.08 18.58
CA ASN A 528 2.46 10.70 19.29
C ASN A 528 2.05 12.02 19.97
N ILE A 529 1.09 12.74 19.41
CA ILE A 529 0.48 13.92 20.04
C ILE A 529 -0.32 13.51 21.28
N ASP A 530 -1.11 12.45 21.21
CA ASP A 530 -1.87 11.92 22.34
C ASP A 530 -0.93 11.54 23.51
N ASP A 531 0.15 10.81 23.24
CA ASP A 531 1.21 10.48 24.20
C ASP A 531 1.88 11.74 24.78
N PHE A 532 2.20 12.72 23.92
CA PHE A 532 2.81 13.99 24.35
C PHE A 532 1.90 14.79 25.29
N LEU A 533 0.59 14.72 25.05
CA LEU A 533 -0.42 15.37 25.89
C LEU A 533 -0.72 14.61 27.18
N GLY A 534 -0.12 13.43 27.37
CA GLY A 534 -0.20 12.62 28.57
C GLY A 534 -1.35 11.62 28.59
N PHE A 535 -1.82 11.21 27.40
CA PHE A 535 -2.88 10.22 27.22
C PHE A 535 -2.33 8.95 26.53
N ASP A 536 -3.15 7.90 26.50
CA ASP A 536 -2.85 6.61 25.84
C ASP A 536 -4.16 5.98 25.37
N HIS A 537 -4.83 6.63 24.40
CA HIS A 537 -6.12 6.16 23.93
C HIS A 537 -5.97 4.97 22.98
N GLU A 538 -6.77 3.94 23.23
CA GLU A 538 -7.04 2.87 22.27
C GLU A 538 -8.39 3.12 21.60
N LEU A 539 -8.41 3.11 20.26
CA LEU A 539 -9.62 3.38 19.48
C LEU A 539 -10.26 2.07 19.02
N ASP A 540 -11.52 1.87 19.37
CA ASP A 540 -12.34 0.77 18.87
C ASP A 540 -13.06 1.19 17.60
N CYS A 541 -12.96 0.37 16.55
CA CYS A 541 -13.69 0.60 15.29
C CYS A 541 -15.16 0.13 15.35
N GLY A 542 -15.60 -0.47 16.44
CA GLY A 542 -16.96 -0.98 16.64
C GLY A 542 -17.32 -2.17 15.74
N VAL A 543 -16.33 -2.90 15.22
CA VAL A 543 -16.51 -4.07 14.34
C VAL A 543 -15.54 -5.18 14.78
N ALA A 544 -16.07 -6.38 14.99
CA ALA A 544 -15.25 -7.54 15.31
C ALA A 544 -14.44 -8.03 14.10
N GLU A 545 -13.31 -8.67 14.33
CA GLU A 545 -12.62 -9.36 13.24
C GLU A 545 -13.50 -10.50 12.69
N PRO A 546 -13.68 -10.58 11.35
CA PRO A 546 -14.49 -11.62 10.77
C PRO A 546 -13.75 -12.97 10.86
N MET A 547 -14.44 -14.00 11.34
CA MET A 547 -13.88 -15.34 11.38
C MET A 547 -13.51 -15.84 9.98
N PRO A 548 -12.37 -16.55 9.84
CA PRO A 548 -11.95 -17.07 8.56
C PRO A 548 -12.95 -18.10 8.06
N ARG A 549 -13.34 -17.96 6.80
CA ARG A 549 -14.10 -18.98 6.07
C ARG A 549 -13.16 -19.74 5.13
N SER A 550 -13.61 -20.90 4.65
CA SER A 550 -12.93 -21.64 3.58
C SER A 550 -12.59 -20.72 2.40
N ASN A 551 -11.34 -20.65 2.02
CA ASN A 551 -10.86 -19.84 0.91
C ASN A 551 -10.40 -20.72 -0.27
N TRP A 552 -10.44 -20.14 -1.48
CA TRP A 552 -10.06 -20.85 -2.68
C TRP A 552 -8.55 -20.88 -2.83
N ARG A 553 -7.98 -22.06 -2.75
CA ARG A 553 -6.56 -22.32 -3.06
C ARG A 553 -6.32 -22.81 -4.47
N THR A 554 -7.37 -23.15 -5.20
CA THR A 554 -7.29 -23.51 -6.61
C THR A 554 -6.95 -22.24 -7.43
N PRO A 555 -5.98 -22.30 -8.36
CA PRO A 555 -5.74 -21.21 -9.29
C PRO A 555 -7.00 -20.87 -10.09
N CYS A 556 -7.38 -19.59 -10.08
CA CYS A 556 -8.57 -19.12 -10.81
C CYS A 556 -8.33 -17.79 -11.55
N GLY A 557 -7.11 -17.26 -11.45
CA GLY A 557 -6.76 -15.97 -12.03
C GLY A 557 -7.26 -14.77 -11.21
N ARG A 558 -6.74 -13.60 -11.53
CA ARG A 558 -7.06 -12.31 -10.89
C ARG A 558 -8.14 -11.59 -11.69
N VAL A 559 -9.13 -11.03 -11.02
CA VAL A 559 -10.05 -10.06 -11.62
C VAL A 559 -9.37 -8.68 -11.63
N ASN A 560 -9.28 -8.07 -12.78
CA ASN A 560 -8.69 -6.74 -12.94
C ASN A 560 -9.78 -5.68 -13.14
N ILE A 561 -9.55 -4.48 -12.61
CA ILE A 561 -10.38 -3.33 -12.94
C ILE A 561 -10.17 -2.99 -14.42
N VAL A 562 -11.25 -2.74 -15.12
CA VAL A 562 -11.25 -2.35 -16.53
C VAL A 562 -11.45 -0.86 -16.64
N GLU A 563 -10.72 -0.22 -17.55
CA GLU A 563 -10.95 1.18 -17.89
C GLU A 563 -11.93 1.31 -19.06
N ARG A 564 -12.68 2.40 -19.11
CA ARG A 564 -13.50 2.79 -20.26
C ARG A 564 -12.65 2.84 -21.54
N PRO A 565 -13.19 2.52 -22.72
CA PRO A 565 -12.44 2.58 -23.97
C PRO A 565 -11.75 3.93 -24.16
N ALA A 566 -10.47 3.94 -24.51
CA ALA A 566 -9.65 5.16 -24.59
C ALA A 566 -10.24 6.23 -25.52
N ARG A 567 -10.86 5.81 -26.65
CA ARG A 567 -11.54 6.70 -27.60
C ARG A 567 -12.73 7.46 -27.00
N GLU A 568 -13.32 6.95 -25.92
CA GLU A 568 -14.45 7.55 -25.22
C GLU A 568 -13.97 8.38 -24.04
N ARG A 569 -13.20 7.76 -23.11
CA ARG A 569 -12.76 8.37 -21.85
C ARG A 569 -11.89 9.61 -22.02
N LYS A 570 -11.17 9.74 -23.15
CA LYS A 570 -10.31 10.90 -23.42
C LYS A 570 -11.08 12.19 -23.76
N ASN A 571 -12.39 12.12 -23.98
CA ASN A 571 -13.22 13.25 -24.40
C ASN A 571 -13.99 13.88 -23.25
N ASP A 572 -13.89 13.35 -22.04
CA ASP A 572 -14.60 13.84 -20.85
C ASP A 572 -13.74 13.71 -19.58
N PHE A 573 -14.20 14.33 -18.49
CA PHE A 573 -13.60 14.25 -17.16
C PHE A 573 -14.31 13.25 -16.25
N GLY A 574 -15.20 12.41 -16.75
CA GLY A 574 -15.83 11.33 -16.02
C GLY A 574 -14.84 10.23 -15.61
N ALA A 575 -15.18 9.49 -14.56
CA ALA A 575 -14.34 8.42 -14.04
C ALA A 575 -13.87 7.45 -15.14
N VAL A 576 -12.60 7.12 -15.14
CA VAL A 576 -12.01 6.26 -16.19
C VAL A 576 -12.18 4.76 -15.92
N GLU A 577 -12.24 4.35 -14.64
CA GLU A 577 -12.38 2.95 -14.25
C GLU A 577 -13.85 2.51 -14.22
N VAL A 578 -14.09 1.29 -14.68
CA VAL A 578 -15.39 0.62 -14.62
C VAL A 578 -15.47 -0.21 -13.33
N GLU A 579 -16.64 -0.25 -12.71
CA GLU A 579 -16.88 -1.04 -11.51
C GLU A 579 -16.81 -2.54 -11.79
N MET A 580 -16.37 -3.33 -10.81
CA MET A 580 -16.49 -4.79 -10.84
C MET A 580 -17.97 -5.19 -10.71
N SER A 581 -18.36 -6.29 -11.35
CA SER A 581 -19.63 -6.94 -11.04
C SER A 581 -19.57 -7.61 -9.66
N LEU A 582 -20.74 -7.92 -9.09
CA LEU A 582 -20.82 -8.63 -7.82
C LEU A 582 -20.11 -10.00 -7.89
N GLU A 583 -20.31 -10.73 -9.00
CA GLU A 583 -19.67 -12.05 -9.19
C GLU A 583 -18.15 -11.92 -9.24
N GLU A 584 -17.62 -10.93 -9.95
CA GLU A 584 -16.19 -10.65 -10.03
C GLU A 584 -15.61 -10.29 -8.67
N ALA A 585 -16.28 -9.43 -7.91
CA ALA A 585 -15.84 -9.04 -6.59
C ALA A 585 -15.85 -10.21 -5.61
N LEU A 586 -16.89 -11.04 -5.61
CA LEU A 586 -16.96 -12.23 -4.77
C LEU A 586 -15.90 -13.28 -5.16
N GLN A 587 -15.66 -13.48 -6.46
CA GLN A 587 -14.57 -14.34 -6.93
C GLN A 587 -13.23 -13.83 -6.42
N GLU A 588 -12.96 -12.55 -6.57
CA GLU A 588 -11.69 -11.95 -6.18
C GLU A 588 -11.49 -11.97 -4.65
N ALA A 589 -12.53 -11.66 -3.87
CA ALA A 589 -12.45 -11.66 -2.41
C ALA A 589 -12.16 -13.07 -1.85
N ARG A 590 -12.73 -14.13 -2.44
CA ARG A 590 -12.48 -15.52 -2.04
C ARG A 590 -11.06 -16.00 -2.31
N ARG A 591 -10.28 -15.29 -3.11
CA ARG A 591 -8.88 -15.60 -3.36
C ARG A 591 -7.97 -15.20 -2.20
N CYS A 592 -8.42 -14.36 -1.26
CA CYS A 592 -7.67 -13.99 -0.08
C CYS A 592 -7.38 -15.23 0.78
N LEU A 593 -6.10 -15.43 1.12
CA LEU A 593 -5.66 -16.60 1.90
C LEU A 593 -5.85 -16.43 3.41
N ARG A 594 -6.37 -15.29 3.88
CA ARG A 594 -6.50 -14.98 5.31
C ARG A 594 -5.20 -15.25 6.06
N CYS A 595 -4.15 -14.54 5.66
CA CYS A 595 -2.81 -14.71 6.23
C CYS A 595 -2.71 -14.29 7.70
N ASP A 596 -3.65 -13.51 8.20
CA ASP A 596 -3.89 -13.17 9.59
C ASP A 596 -4.20 -14.42 10.44
N HIS A 597 -4.84 -15.44 9.85
CA HIS A 597 -5.17 -16.71 10.48
C HIS A 597 -4.33 -17.88 9.93
N TYR A 598 -3.34 -17.62 9.09
CA TYR A 598 -2.56 -18.66 8.45
C TYR A 598 -1.58 -19.31 9.43
N GLY A 599 -1.54 -20.64 9.45
CA GLY A 599 -0.50 -21.41 10.15
C GLY A 599 -0.93 -22.11 11.44
N CYS A 600 -2.20 -22.05 11.83
CA CYS A 600 -2.75 -22.86 12.92
C CYS A 600 -3.93 -23.69 12.45
N GLY A 601 -3.94 -24.98 12.81
CA GLY A 601 -5.06 -25.88 12.58
C GLY A 601 -5.12 -26.51 11.19
N VAL A 602 -6.19 -27.26 10.93
CA VAL A 602 -6.46 -27.88 9.65
C VAL A 602 -6.66 -26.79 8.61
N LEU A 603 -5.86 -26.85 7.62
CA LEU A 603 -5.53 -25.81 6.66
C LEU A 603 -6.65 -25.33 5.72
N GLU A 604 -7.88 -25.45 6.08
CA GLU A 604 -9.00 -24.95 5.26
C GLU A 604 -9.31 -23.47 5.49
N GLY A 605 -8.43 -22.70 6.01
CA GLY A 605 -8.75 -21.30 6.15
C GLY A 605 -7.98 -20.53 7.19
N GLY A 606 -6.88 -21.05 7.71
CA GLY A 606 -6.06 -20.28 8.61
C GLY A 606 -6.04 -20.81 10.05
N ARG A 607 -5.84 -19.93 11.00
CA ARG A 607 -5.76 -20.27 12.43
C ARG A 607 -7.06 -20.92 12.92
N VAL A 608 -6.95 -22.09 13.51
CA VAL A 608 -8.00 -22.59 14.40
C VAL A 608 -7.62 -22.15 15.80
N VAL A 609 -8.45 -21.34 16.40
CA VAL A 609 -8.37 -21.06 17.84
C VAL A 609 -9.10 -22.21 18.50
N TYR A 610 -8.37 -23.01 19.25
CA TYR A 610 -8.98 -24.02 20.11
C TYR A 610 -9.53 -23.31 21.36
N GLU A 611 -10.82 -23.40 21.61
CA GLU A 611 -11.46 -22.95 22.85
C GLU A 611 -11.10 -23.83 24.06
#